data_5007493224c9531c2a6a762e0bbe1186
#
_entry.id   5007493224c9531c2a6a762e0bbe1186
#
_cell.length_a   1.000
_cell.length_b   1.000
_cell.length_c   1.000
_cell.angle_alpha   90.00
_cell.angle_beta   90.00
_cell.angle_gamma   90.00
#
_symmetry.space_group_name_H-M   'P 1'
#
loop_
_entity.id
_entity.type
_entity.pdbx_description
1 polymer ?
#
loop_
_entity_poly.entity_id
_entity_poly.type
_entity_poly.pdbx_seq_one_letter_code
_entity_poly.pdbx_strand_id
1 'polypeptide(L)'
;METRTLFMIGNGFDLEHGLRTSYMDFFYYLEELRKSSGSNTPSLFAHYLDFNEVNLIINHPISTGIIEILRLDDSMLMNVWCSYFESVINREENLETWIDFEKEIQSLILQIEEYQNSNPHRCISTSNLQTLLNCTSPFFLPPKVNYLNNKLNIDSHLANKLFYKELSLFLYDELRRYTFCFELYLACIMPILPSKFPQHTPDPLFRFFETGTRNNFLLSFNYTTTTEERYKIANIQYIHGKLRNPDELEAHMLEPDFQLSTPLILGFHSDNPNSDTNPTPFLFFEKFFQRILHETKDYIYSWINNSTQNCQFRTVIYGHSLDSSDGDFIKLIFEKSCSITVYFHDPGVLPSLITNLVSIFGREEVNRIHSQGKLRFVPADILKVREPEANYAPI
;
A
#
# COMPACT_ATOMS: atom_id res chain seq x y z
N MET A 1 -36.97 1.46 4.39
CA MET A 1 -35.90 1.72 3.40
C MET A 1 -34.74 0.80 3.72
N GLU A 2 -34.30 0.01 2.78
CA GLU A 2 -33.07 -0.83 2.96
C GLU A 2 -31.85 0.09 3.05
N THR A 3 -31.16 0.07 4.17
CA THR A 3 -29.96 0.87 4.36
C THR A 3 -28.79 0.18 3.63
N ARG A 4 -28.25 0.81 2.60
CA ARG A 4 -27.04 0.35 1.91
C ARG A 4 -25.83 0.41 2.85
N THR A 5 -24.90 -0.51 2.72
CA THR A 5 -23.66 -0.51 3.52
C THR A 5 -22.46 -0.49 2.61
N LEU A 6 -21.55 0.45 2.86
CA LEU A 6 -20.21 0.47 2.32
C LEU A 6 -19.27 -0.15 3.36
N PHE A 7 -18.63 -1.24 3.00
CA PHE A 7 -17.53 -1.78 3.76
C PHE A 7 -16.21 -1.21 3.24
N MET A 8 -15.36 -0.77 4.13
CA MET A 8 -14.02 -0.26 3.81
C MET A 8 -13.01 -1.06 4.63
N ILE A 9 -12.08 -1.71 3.97
CA ILE A 9 -11.05 -2.52 4.62
C ILE A 9 -9.65 -2.05 4.23
N GLY A 10 -8.71 -2.18 5.18
CA GLY A 10 -7.29 -1.92 4.97
C GLY A 10 -6.44 -3.05 5.53
N ASN A 11 -5.13 -2.88 5.55
CA ASN A 11 -4.14 -3.93 5.85
C ASN A 11 -4.37 -4.66 7.18
N GLY A 12 -4.90 -3.98 8.20
CA GLY A 12 -5.26 -4.63 9.47
C GLY A 12 -6.28 -5.77 9.33
N PHE A 13 -7.06 -5.78 8.23
CA PHE A 13 -7.94 -6.90 7.91
C PHE A 13 -7.14 -8.16 7.54
N ASP A 14 -6.12 -8.03 6.70
CA ASP A 14 -5.26 -9.15 6.33
C ASP A 14 -4.42 -9.65 7.50
N LEU A 15 -3.91 -8.73 8.33
CA LEU A 15 -3.16 -9.07 9.52
C LEU A 15 -4.00 -9.87 10.54
N GLU A 16 -5.29 -9.54 10.70
CA GLU A 16 -6.22 -10.31 11.54
C GLU A 16 -6.43 -11.73 11.00
N HIS A 17 -6.33 -11.91 9.69
CA HIS A 17 -6.35 -13.23 9.03
C HIS A 17 -4.99 -13.94 9.07
N GLY A 18 -4.02 -13.38 9.79
CA GLY A 18 -2.68 -13.95 9.96
C GLY A 18 -1.80 -13.87 8.72
N LEU A 19 -2.19 -13.08 7.71
CA LEU A 19 -1.32 -12.80 6.57
C LEU A 19 -0.22 -11.82 6.94
N ARG A 20 0.97 -12.05 6.43
CA ARG A 20 2.13 -11.19 6.61
C ARG A 20 2.19 -10.16 5.47
N THR A 21 1.30 -9.18 5.51
CA THR A 21 1.12 -8.18 4.44
C THR A 21 1.72 -6.81 4.78
N SER A 22 2.51 -6.73 5.86
CA SER A 22 3.21 -5.49 6.18
C SER A 22 4.40 -5.25 5.25
N TYR A 23 4.73 -3.98 5.02
CA TYR A 23 5.95 -3.62 4.27
C TYR A 23 7.23 -4.12 4.94
N MET A 24 7.24 -4.26 6.26
CA MET A 24 8.37 -4.84 6.99
C MET A 24 8.53 -6.34 6.71
N ASP A 25 7.42 -7.09 6.65
CA ASP A 25 7.47 -8.50 6.27
C ASP A 25 8.04 -8.67 4.86
N PHE A 26 7.64 -7.80 3.92
CA PHE A 26 8.19 -7.78 2.57
C PHE A 26 9.69 -7.44 2.55
N PHE A 27 10.11 -6.46 3.34
CA PHE A 27 11.53 -6.10 3.44
C PHE A 27 12.36 -7.29 3.92
N TYR A 28 11.94 -8.00 4.96
CA TYR A 28 12.61 -9.20 5.43
C TYR A 28 12.64 -10.32 4.38
N TYR A 29 11.58 -10.46 3.59
CA TYR A 29 11.55 -11.41 2.47
C TYR A 29 12.63 -11.07 1.42
N LEU A 30 12.78 -9.80 1.04
CA LEU A 30 13.82 -9.38 0.11
C LEU A 30 15.23 -9.64 0.65
N GLU A 31 15.45 -9.42 1.94
CA GLU A 31 16.72 -9.73 2.57
C GLU A 31 17.04 -11.24 2.51
N GLU A 32 16.04 -12.09 2.72
CA GLU A 32 16.22 -13.53 2.65
C GLU A 32 16.53 -14.00 1.23
N LEU A 33 15.88 -13.42 0.22
CA LEU A 33 16.21 -13.69 -1.19
C LEU A 33 17.66 -13.31 -1.52
N ARG A 34 18.12 -12.14 -1.06
CA ARG A 34 19.52 -11.71 -1.24
C ARG A 34 20.52 -12.69 -0.64
N LYS A 35 20.21 -13.29 0.51
CA LYS A 35 21.07 -14.30 1.16
C LYS A 35 21.10 -15.61 0.40
N SER A 36 19.96 -16.05 -0.11
CA SER A 36 19.85 -17.24 -0.95
C SER A 36 20.69 -17.12 -2.21
N SER A 37 20.98 -15.90 -2.66
CA SER A 37 21.88 -15.59 -3.79
C SER A 37 23.38 -15.52 -3.44
N GLY A 38 23.76 -15.79 -2.19
CA GLY A 38 25.19 -15.95 -1.82
C GLY A 38 25.78 -14.91 -0.85
N SER A 39 24.96 -14.06 -0.22
CA SER A 39 25.45 -13.12 0.80
C SER A 39 25.48 -13.73 2.21
N ASN A 40 26.55 -13.48 2.98
CA ASN A 40 26.79 -14.04 4.31
C ASN A 40 26.19 -13.21 5.47
N THR A 41 25.17 -12.41 5.24
CA THR A 41 24.56 -11.58 6.30
C THR A 41 23.54 -12.37 7.15
N PRO A 42 23.45 -12.17 8.48
CA PRO A 42 22.49 -12.86 9.34
C PRO A 42 21.04 -12.50 8.99
N SER A 43 20.12 -13.47 9.01
CA SER A 43 18.72 -13.28 8.64
C SER A 43 17.92 -12.64 9.77
N LEU A 44 17.35 -11.45 9.53
CA LEU A 44 16.31 -10.87 10.39
C LEU A 44 14.97 -11.61 10.21
N PHE A 45 14.72 -12.19 9.04
CA PHE A 45 13.51 -12.93 8.71
C PHE A 45 13.29 -14.15 9.63
N ALA A 46 14.37 -14.81 10.05
CA ALA A 46 14.32 -15.96 10.95
C ALA A 46 13.84 -15.61 12.38
N HIS A 47 13.79 -14.33 12.76
CA HIS A 47 13.29 -13.90 14.06
C HIS A 47 11.77 -13.66 14.11
N TYR A 48 11.11 -13.47 12.95
CA TYR A 48 9.73 -13.03 12.87
C TYR A 48 8.77 -14.06 12.26
N LEU A 49 9.29 -15.04 11.52
CA LEU A 49 8.48 -16.09 10.91
C LEU A 49 8.89 -17.46 11.45
N ASP A 50 7.91 -18.36 11.56
CA ASP A 50 8.19 -19.77 11.79
C ASP A 50 9.06 -20.29 10.63
N PHE A 51 10.05 -21.12 10.95
CA PHE A 51 10.94 -21.76 9.97
C PHE A 51 10.18 -22.47 8.83
N ASN A 52 9.02 -23.06 9.14
CA ASN A 52 8.16 -23.69 8.13
C ASN A 52 7.51 -22.67 7.19
N GLU A 53 7.08 -21.49 7.69
CA GLU A 53 6.52 -20.41 6.88
C GLU A 53 7.57 -19.82 5.94
N VAL A 54 8.79 -19.59 6.44
CA VAL A 54 9.92 -19.13 5.62
C VAL A 54 10.20 -20.12 4.50
N ASN A 55 10.29 -21.42 4.83
CA ASN A 55 10.55 -22.45 3.83
C ASN A 55 9.44 -22.54 2.77
N LEU A 56 8.17 -22.41 3.17
CA LEU A 56 7.05 -22.41 2.23
C LEU A 56 7.13 -21.23 1.26
N ILE A 57 7.46 -20.05 1.75
CA ILE A 57 7.55 -18.84 0.94
C ILE A 57 8.76 -18.92 0.01
N ILE A 58 9.94 -19.25 0.52
CA ILE A 58 11.19 -19.26 -0.27
C ILE A 58 11.20 -20.38 -1.31
N ASN A 59 10.62 -21.54 -1.01
CA ASN A 59 10.53 -22.66 -1.94
C ASN A 59 9.28 -22.60 -2.84
N HIS A 60 8.47 -21.57 -2.75
CA HIS A 60 7.35 -21.38 -3.67
C HIS A 60 7.86 -21.25 -5.11
N PRO A 61 7.22 -21.83 -6.12
CA PRO A 61 7.67 -21.71 -7.52
C PRO A 61 7.89 -20.28 -8.00
N ILE A 62 7.05 -19.34 -7.56
CA ILE A 62 7.22 -17.90 -7.85
C ILE A 62 8.52 -17.39 -7.25
N SER A 63 8.85 -17.71 -5.98
CA SER A 63 10.09 -17.28 -5.35
C SER A 63 11.32 -17.84 -6.04
N THR A 64 11.28 -19.09 -6.48
CA THR A 64 12.36 -19.71 -7.29
C THR A 64 12.52 -19.02 -8.65
N GLY A 65 11.41 -18.69 -9.31
CA GLY A 65 11.43 -17.91 -10.55
C GLY A 65 12.02 -16.50 -10.35
N ILE A 66 11.68 -15.83 -9.25
CA ILE A 66 12.27 -14.54 -8.88
C ILE A 66 13.77 -14.66 -8.66
N ILE A 67 14.22 -15.68 -7.91
CA ILE A 67 15.66 -15.90 -7.68
C ILE A 67 16.40 -16.09 -9.00
N GLU A 68 15.81 -16.78 -9.97
CA GLU A 68 16.40 -16.91 -11.30
C GLU A 68 16.44 -15.58 -12.05
N ILE A 69 15.35 -14.79 -12.02
CA ILE A 69 15.32 -13.44 -12.60
C ILE A 69 16.35 -12.53 -11.90
N LEU A 70 16.43 -12.59 -10.59
CA LEU A 70 17.37 -11.80 -9.79
C LEU A 70 18.84 -12.20 -10.03
N ARG A 71 19.10 -13.49 -10.33
CA ARG A 71 20.44 -13.96 -10.72
C ARG A 71 20.84 -13.50 -12.13
N LEU A 72 19.85 -13.29 -13.02
CA LEU A 72 20.07 -12.80 -14.37
C LEU A 72 20.20 -11.27 -14.43
N ASP A 73 19.58 -10.57 -13.48
CA ASP A 73 19.60 -9.12 -13.40
C ASP A 73 19.76 -8.64 -11.95
N ASP A 74 21.01 -8.47 -11.53
CA ASP A 74 21.36 -7.90 -10.21
C ASP A 74 20.71 -6.54 -9.95
N SER A 75 20.24 -5.85 -11.01
CA SER A 75 19.62 -4.53 -10.90
C SER A 75 18.30 -4.53 -10.11
N MET A 76 17.58 -5.66 -10.03
CA MET A 76 16.37 -5.74 -9.22
C MET A 76 16.64 -5.72 -7.70
N LEU A 77 17.72 -6.37 -7.26
CA LEU A 77 18.17 -6.33 -5.85
C LEU A 77 18.90 -5.04 -5.50
N MET A 78 19.42 -4.34 -6.50
CA MET A 78 20.11 -3.04 -6.38
C MET A 78 19.14 -1.87 -6.63
N ASN A 79 17.83 -2.12 -6.54
CA ASN A 79 16.78 -1.11 -6.71
C ASN A 79 16.98 0.05 -5.73
N VAL A 80 16.84 1.27 -6.23
CA VAL A 80 17.01 2.52 -5.47
C VAL A 80 16.11 2.56 -4.25
N TRP A 81 14.87 2.13 -4.38
CA TRP A 81 13.89 2.15 -3.28
C TRP A 81 14.21 1.10 -2.22
N CYS A 82 14.70 -0.08 -2.63
CA CYS A 82 15.20 -1.06 -1.66
C CYS A 82 16.29 -0.46 -0.78
N SER A 83 17.29 0.19 -1.40
CA SER A 83 18.41 0.81 -0.67
C SER A 83 17.93 1.98 0.20
N TYR A 84 17.00 2.80 -0.30
CA TYR A 84 16.44 3.91 0.46
C TYR A 84 15.69 3.41 1.71
N PHE A 85 14.75 2.48 1.55
CA PHE A 85 13.96 1.95 2.67
C PHE A 85 14.83 1.18 3.68
N GLU A 86 15.83 0.43 3.22
CA GLU A 86 16.83 -0.19 4.09
C GLU A 86 17.53 0.86 4.97
N SER A 87 17.87 1.99 4.40
CA SER A 87 18.50 3.07 5.14
C SER A 87 17.57 3.75 6.13
N VAL A 88 16.27 3.86 5.80
CA VAL A 88 15.24 4.39 6.73
C VAL A 88 15.08 3.46 7.90
N ILE A 89 14.94 2.15 7.65
CA ILE A 89 14.81 1.11 8.67
C ILE A 89 16.01 1.13 9.63
N ASN A 90 17.23 1.24 9.10
CA ASN A 90 18.45 1.25 9.91
C ASN A 90 18.67 2.52 10.72
N ARG A 91 18.00 3.65 10.40
CA ARG A 91 18.09 4.90 11.18
C ARG A 91 17.18 4.90 12.40
N GLU A 92 16.05 4.22 12.33
CA GLU A 92 15.13 4.11 13.45
C GLU A 92 15.63 3.04 14.41
N GLU A 93 16.32 3.45 15.47
CA GLU A 93 16.85 2.57 16.52
C GLU A 93 15.77 1.75 17.25
N ASN A 94 14.48 2.06 17.02
CA ASN A 94 13.33 1.34 17.55
C ASN A 94 12.61 0.57 16.45
N LEU A 95 13.03 -0.67 16.24
CA LEU A 95 12.43 -1.66 15.31
C LEU A 95 10.94 -1.99 15.56
N GLU A 96 10.32 -1.38 16.56
CA GLU A 96 8.90 -1.55 16.87
C GLU A 96 7.98 -0.59 16.12
N THR A 97 8.53 0.42 15.44
CA THR A 97 7.71 1.40 14.72
C THR A 97 7.38 0.94 13.31
N TRP A 98 6.11 0.99 12.96
CA TRP A 98 5.60 0.76 11.63
C TRP A 98 6.16 1.80 10.67
N ILE A 99 6.94 1.38 9.67
CA ILE A 99 7.42 2.25 8.61
C ILE A 99 6.35 2.34 7.53
N ASP A 100 5.95 3.57 7.25
CA ASP A 100 5.00 3.90 6.20
C ASP A 100 5.77 4.26 4.92
N PHE A 101 5.96 3.28 4.05
CA PHE A 101 6.68 3.49 2.79
C PHE A 101 6.07 4.58 1.92
N GLU A 102 4.76 4.78 1.98
CA GLU A 102 4.08 5.82 1.21
C GLU A 102 4.50 7.22 1.68
N LYS A 103 4.57 7.41 3.00
CA LYS A 103 5.09 8.67 3.58
C LYS A 103 6.56 8.89 3.29
N GLU A 104 7.36 7.84 3.29
CA GLU A 104 8.77 7.92 2.95
C GLU A 104 8.97 8.30 1.47
N ILE A 105 8.19 7.70 0.55
CA ILE A 105 8.18 8.10 -0.87
C ILE A 105 7.81 9.58 -0.98
N GLN A 106 6.74 10.02 -0.31
CA GLN A 106 6.30 11.40 -0.31
C GLN A 106 7.39 12.35 0.20
N SER A 107 7.98 12.02 1.34
CA SER A 107 9.05 12.82 1.96
C SER A 107 10.24 13.00 1.04
N LEU A 108 10.71 11.93 0.40
CA LEU A 108 11.82 11.99 -0.55
C LEU A 108 11.49 12.84 -1.77
N ILE A 109 10.32 12.63 -2.37
CA ILE A 109 9.91 13.38 -3.56
C ILE A 109 9.78 14.87 -3.25
N LEU A 110 9.15 15.23 -2.12
CA LEU A 110 9.04 16.63 -1.69
C LEU A 110 10.41 17.29 -1.46
N GLN A 111 11.39 16.58 -0.90
CA GLN A 111 12.74 17.09 -0.73
C GLN A 111 13.42 17.37 -2.08
N ILE A 112 13.22 16.48 -3.07
CA ILE A 112 13.76 16.68 -4.42
C ILE A 112 13.09 17.91 -5.10
N GLU A 113 11.78 18.04 -4.96
CA GLU A 113 11.01 19.20 -5.49
C GLU A 113 11.42 20.51 -4.83
N GLU A 114 11.60 20.51 -3.51
CA GLU A 114 12.08 21.68 -2.77
C GLU A 114 13.48 22.10 -3.24
N TYR A 115 14.37 21.13 -3.45
CA TYR A 115 15.69 21.40 -4.01
C TYR A 115 15.58 22.01 -5.42
N GLN A 116 14.73 21.47 -6.30
CA GLN A 116 14.48 21.97 -7.64
C GLN A 116 13.98 23.42 -7.62
N ASN A 117 12.99 23.71 -6.77
CA ASN A 117 12.38 25.02 -6.65
C ASN A 117 13.35 26.06 -6.08
N SER A 118 14.17 25.68 -5.13
CA SER A 118 15.20 26.53 -4.54
C SER A 118 16.40 26.78 -5.47
N ASN A 119 16.59 25.91 -6.46
CA ASN A 119 17.72 25.94 -7.40
C ASN A 119 17.26 25.83 -8.86
N PRO A 120 16.46 26.76 -9.40
CA PRO A 120 15.81 26.61 -10.72
C PRO A 120 16.79 26.52 -11.90
N HIS A 121 18.06 26.87 -11.68
CA HIS A 121 19.12 26.84 -12.70
C HIS A 121 20.21 25.79 -12.44
N ARG A 122 20.00 24.90 -11.45
CA ARG A 122 20.96 23.84 -11.07
C ARG A 122 20.26 22.52 -10.92
N CYS A 123 20.83 21.49 -11.53
CA CYS A 123 20.43 20.12 -11.23
C CYS A 123 20.99 19.71 -9.87
N ILE A 124 20.29 18.80 -9.20
CA ILE A 124 20.83 18.15 -8.02
C ILE A 124 22.07 17.35 -8.40
N SER A 125 23.16 17.51 -7.66
CA SER A 125 24.39 16.74 -7.93
C SER A 125 24.17 15.27 -7.59
N THR A 126 24.93 14.37 -8.25
CA THR A 126 24.90 12.93 -7.94
C THR A 126 25.18 12.67 -6.46
N SER A 127 26.13 13.40 -5.86
CA SER A 127 26.43 13.29 -4.42
C SER A 127 25.28 13.71 -3.52
N ASN A 128 24.59 14.82 -3.85
CA ASN A 128 23.43 15.26 -3.09
C ASN A 128 22.26 14.29 -3.23
N LEU A 129 22.05 13.75 -4.43
CA LEU A 129 21.03 12.74 -4.67
C LEU A 129 21.34 11.44 -3.91
N GLN A 130 22.61 11.00 -3.90
CA GLN A 130 23.05 9.87 -3.08
C GLN A 130 22.81 10.11 -1.59
N THR A 131 23.05 11.35 -1.11
CA THR A 131 22.79 11.71 0.27
C THR A 131 21.30 11.68 0.59
N LEU A 132 20.42 12.20 -0.29
CA LEU A 132 18.98 12.17 -0.12
C LEU A 132 18.43 10.74 -0.13
N LEU A 133 18.90 9.92 -1.07
CA LEU A 133 18.55 8.50 -1.18
C LEU A 133 19.23 7.63 -0.12
N ASN A 134 20.19 8.22 0.61
CA ASN A 134 21.02 7.54 1.61
C ASN A 134 21.67 6.22 1.10
N CYS A 135 21.97 6.18 -0.18
CA CYS A 135 22.57 5.01 -0.82
C CYS A 135 24.07 4.98 -0.56
N THR A 136 24.54 3.92 0.10
CA THR A 136 25.98 3.67 0.32
C THR A 136 26.67 3.03 -0.89
N SER A 137 25.88 2.40 -1.76
CA SER A 137 26.37 1.80 -3.01
C SER A 137 26.48 2.82 -4.14
N PRO A 138 27.39 2.64 -5.11
CA PRO A 138 27.48 3.51 -6.26
C PRO A 138 26.16 3.47 -7.03
N PHE A 139 25.45 4.57 -6.94
CA PHE A 139 24.18 4.78 -7.62
C PHE A 139 24.47 5.13 -9.08
N PHE A 140 24.09 4.26 -9.98
CA PHE A 140 24.20 4.50 -11.42
C PHE A 140 22.96 5.23 -11.92
N LEU A 141 23.04 6.56 -11.97
CA LEU A 141 22.07 7.33 -12.72
C LEU A 141 22.07 6.88 -14.19
N PRO A 142 20.90 6.79 -14.84
CA PRO A 142 20.84 6.49 -16.25
C PRO A 142 21.74 7.41 -17.06
N PRO A 143 22.34 6.94 -18.18
CA PRO A 143 23.25 7.73 -19.00
C PRO A 143 22.69 9.09 -19.41
N LYS A 144 21.38 9.20 -19.66
CA LYS A 144 20.71 10.48 -19.97
C LYS A 144 20.75 11.45 -18.81
N VAL A 145 20.48 10.99 -17.58
CA VAL A 145 20.50 11.83 -16.38
C VAL A 145 21.93 12.29 -16.08
N ASN A 146 22.91 11.38 -16.17
CA ASN A 146 24.32 11.71 -16.04
C ASN A 146 24.80 12.70 -17.11
N TYR A 147 24.36 12.52 -18.35
CA TYR A 147 24.69 13.42 -19.46
C TYR A 147 24.16 14.84 -19.22
N LEU A 148 22.90 14.97 -18.79
CA LEU A 148 22.29 16.26 -18.48
C LEU A 148 22.97 16.93 -17.29
N ASN A 149 23.33 16.16 -16.27
CA ASN A 149 24.05 16.68 -15.11
C ASN A 149 25.45 17.25 -15.46
N ASN A 150 26.13 16.65 -16.43
CA ASN A 150 27.48 17.07 -16.85
C ASN A 150 27.49 18.17 -17.91
N LYS A 151 26.38 18.43 -18.63
CA LYS A 151 26.28 19.41 -19.74
C LYS A 151 25.74 20.79 -19.35
N LEU A 152 25.72 21.14 -18.09
CA LEU A 152 25.09 22.31 -17.49
C LEU A 152 25.55 23.71 -18.00
N ASN A 153 26.29 23.82 -19.11
CA ASN A 153 26.70 25.09 -19.70
C ASN A 153 25.79 25.62 -20.82
N ILE A 154 24.69 24.90 -21.15
CA ILE A 154 23.80 25.31 -22.26
C ILE A 154 22.40 25.49 -21.65
N ASP A 155 21.84 26.69 -21.74
CA ASP A 155 20.50 27.09 -21.26
C ASP A 155 20.07 26.36 -19.97
N SER A 156 20.54 26.85 -18.85
CA SER A 156 20.46 26.18 -17.56
C SER A 156 19.02 25.79 -17.14
N HIS A 157 18.00 26.56 -17.57
CA HIS A 157 16.61 26.29 -17.22
C HIS A 157 16.02 25.06 -17.97
N LEU A 158 16.28 24.97 -19.27
CA LEU A 158 15.80 23.83 -20.08
C LEU A 158 16.51 22.53 -19.68
N ALA A 159 17.81 22.59 -19.43
CA ALA A 159 18.58 21.45 -18.97
C ALA A 159 18.09 20.96 -17.60
N ASN A 160 17.78 21.89 -16.70
CA ASN A 160 17.20 21.59 -15.39
C ASN A 160 15.85 20.87 -15.53
N LYS A 161 14.93 21.42 -16.33
CA LYS A 161 13.61 20.82 -16.55
C LYS A 161 13.71 19.40 -17.16
N LEU A 162 14.59 19.20 -18.12
CA LEU A 162 14.82 17.89 -18.75
C LEU A 162 15.44 16.91 -17.74
N PHE A 163 16.39 17.36 -16.93
CA PHE A 163 17.02 16.53 -15.90
C PHE A 163 15.99 15.99 -14.91
N TYR A 164 15.14 16.85 -14.32
CA TYR A 164 14.13 16.39 -13.34
C TYR A 164 13.04 15.53 -13.97
N LYS A 165 12.72 15.75 -15.24
CA LYS A 165 11.83 14.83 -15.99
C LYS A 165 12.44 13.43 -16.12
N GLU A 166 13.69 13.33 -16.55
CA GLU A 166 14.37 12.02 -16.72
C GLU A 166 14.62 11.36 -15.34
N LEU A 167 14.95 12.14 -14.32
CA LEU A 167 15.09 11.66 -12.94
C LEU A 167 13.77 11.10 -12.41
N SER A 168 12.66 11.79 -12.60
CA SER A 168 11.33 11.35 -12.19
C SER A 168 10.94 10.03 -12.88
N LEU A 169 11.13 9.93 -14.19
CA LEU A 169 10.86 8.71 -14.94
C LEU A 169 11.71 7.54 -14.45
N PHE A 170 12.99 7.76 -14.17
CA PHE A 170 13.86 6.74 -13.62
C PHE A 170 13.41 6.28 -12.22
N LEU A 171 13.18 7.21 -11.30
CA LEU A 171 12.72 6.87 -9.95
C LEU A 171 11.36 6.15 -9.97
N TYR A 172 10.47 6.55 -10.87
CA TYR A 172 9.18 5.89 -11.02
C TYR A 172 9.31 4.47 -11.61
N ASP A 173 10.17 4.27 -12.59
CA ASP A 173 10.43 2.92 -13.14
C ASP A 173 11.02 1.99 -12.08
N GLU A 174 11.95 2.49 -11.27
CA GLU A 174 12.49 1.77 -10.11
C GLU A 174 11.39 1.46 -9.07
N LEU A 175 10.43 2.39 -8.82
CA LEU A 175 9.31 2.14 -7.92
C LEU A 175 8.38 1.05 -8.46
N ARG A 176 8.12 1.04 -9.77
CA ARG A 176 7.31 -0.01 -10.40
C ARG A 176 7.96 -1.39 -10.24
N ARG A 177 9.28 -1.48 -10.41
CA ARG A 177 10.05 -2.73 -10.18
C ARG A 177 9.95 -3.17 -8.72
N TYR A 178 10.10 -2.25 -7.79
CA TYR A 178 9.93 -2.52 -6.36
C TYR A 178 8.51 -3.02 -6.04
N THR A 179 7.49 -2.36 -6.57
CA THR A 179 6.08 -2.75 -6.39
C THR A 179 5.78 -4.11 -7.02
N PHE A 180 6.40 -4.44 -8.15
CA PHE A 180 6.30 -5.78 -8.74
C PHE A 180 6.89 -6.86 -7.83
N CYS A 181 8.04 -6.63 -7.21
CA CYS A 181 8.60 -7.55 -6.21
C CYS A 181 7.65 -7.72 -5.01
N PHE A 182 6.98 -6.64 -4.61
CA PHE A 182 5.96 -6.71 -3.57
C PHE A 182 4.75 -7.56 -3.99
N GLU A 183 4.29 -7.43 -5.23
CA GLU A 183 3.23 -8.28 -5.77
C GLU A 183 3.61 -9.76 -5.72
N LEU A 184 4.83 -10.10 -6.13
CA LEU A 184 5.33 -11.47 -6.09
C LEU A 184 5.37 -12.03 -4.66
N TYR A 185 5.81 -11.22 -3.70
CA TYR A 185 5.78 -11.57 -2.29
C TYR A 185 4.35 -11.89 -1.82
N LEU A 186 3.39 -11.01 -2.11
CA LEU A 186 1.99 -11.22 -1.74
C LEU A 186 1.42 -12.50 -2.36
N ALA A 187 1.76 -12.78 -3.62
CA ALA A 187 1.34 -14.02 -4.29
C ALA A 187 1.89 -15.28 -3.60
N CYS A 188 3.10 -15.20 -3.02
CA CYS A 188 3.69 -16.30 -2.26
C CYS A 188 3.03 -16.53 -0.90
N ILE A 189 2.54 -15.47 -0.24
CA ILE A 189 1.93 -15.62 1.10
C ILE A 189 0.43 -15.96 1.06
N MET A 190 -0.28 -15.63 -0.02
CA MET A 190 -1.71 -15.92 -0.15
C MET A 190 -2.07 -17.40 0.02
N PRO A 191 -1.33 -18.38 -0.51
CA PRO A 191 -1.62 -19.80 -0.29
C PRO A 191 -1.53 -20.27 1.16
N ILE A 192 -0.92 -19.48 2.06
CA ILE A 192 -0.81 -19.79 3.49
C ILE A 192 -2.16 -19.58 4.19
N LEU A 193 -3.01 -18.70 3.68
CA LEU A 193 -4.32 -18.37 4.28
C LEU A 193 -5.20 -19.58 4.59
N PRO A 194 -5.38 -20.55 3.66
CA PRO A 194 -6.21 -21.73 3.93
C PRO A 194 -5.69 -22.60 5.08
N SER A 195 -4.38 -22.65 5.31
CA SER A 195 -3.78 -23.45 6.39
C SER A 195 -4.00 -22.82 7.76
N LYS A 196 -4.04 -21.49 7.86
CA LYS A 196 -4.27 -20.76 9.11
C LYS A 196 -5.74 -20.72 9.51
N PHE A 197 -6.65 -20.74 8.55
CA PHE A 197 -8.09 -20.72 8.77
C PHE A 197 -8.75 -21.95 8.13
N PRO A 198 -8.67 -23.16 8.77
CA PRO A 198 -9.37 -24.35 8.29
C PRO A 198 -10.86 -24.00 8.10
N GLN A 199 -11.47 -24.58 7.07
CA GLN A 199 -12.85 -24.27 6.63
C GLN A 199 -13.93 -24.39 7.73
N HIS A 200 -13.61 -25.01 8.87
CA HIS A 200 -14.54 -25.27 9.98
C HIS A 200 -14.33 -24.36 11.20
N THR A 201 -13.34 -23.48 11.19
CA THR A 201 -13.19 -22.49 12.25
C THR A 201 -14.13 -21.33 12.04
N PRO A 202 -14.95 -20.94 13.05
CA PRO A 202 -15.77 -19.73 12.95
C PRO A 202 -14.87 -18.52 12.67
N ASP A 203 -15.18 -17.80 11.60
CA ASP A 203 -14.42 -16.63 11.22
C ASP A 203 -14.74 -15.49 12.20
N PRO A 204 -13.75 -14.90 12.87
CA PRO A 204 -13.99 -13.83 13.83
C PRO A 204 -14.62 -12.58 13.19
N LEU A 205 -14.47 -12.41 11.88
CA LEU A 205 -15.01 -11.25 11.15
C LEU A 205 -16.24 -11.57 10.30
N PHE A 206 -16.76 -12.80 10.36
CA PHE A 206 -17.96 -13.19 9.59
C PHE A 206 -19.14 -12.25 9.87
N ARG A 207 -19.36 -11.85 11.11
CA ARG A 207 -20.40 -10.89 11.48
C ARG A 207 -20.20 -9.48 10.91
N PHE A 208 -18.98 -9.12 10.56
CA PHE A 208 -18.71 -7.84 9.92
C PHE A 208 -19.48 -7.72 8.60
N PHE A 209 -19.54 -8.80 7.83
CA PHE A 209 -20.24 -8.84 6.54
C PHE A 209 -21.69 -9.31 6.63
N GLU A 210 -22.09 -10.04 7.68
CA GLU A 210 -23.48 -10.51 7.86
C GLU A 210 -24.52 -9.39 7.95
N THR A 211 -24.11 -8.21 8.38
CA THR A 211 -25.01 -7.06 8.48
C THR A 211 -25.39 -6.50 7.11
N GLY A 212 -24.92 -7.13 6.04
CA GLY A 212 -25.05 -6.64 4.69
C GLY A 212 -26.29 -7.13 3.96
N THR A 213 -26.95 -6.22 3.26
CA THR A 213 -28.03 -6.49 2.29
C THR A 213 -27.43 -6.76 0.90
N ARG A 214 -28.25 -7.20 -0.07
CA ARG A 214 -27.84 -7.43 -1.46
C ARG A 214 -27.25 -6.19 -2.16
N ASN A 215 -27.37 -5.01 -1.59
CA ASN A 215 -26.91 -3.72 -2.12
C ASN A 215 -25.64 -3.20 -1.44
N ASN A 216 -24.83 -4.09 -0.86
CA ASN A 216 -23.58 -3.71 -0.25
C ASN A 216 -22.46 -3.53 -1.28
N PHE A 217 -21.50 -2.71 -0.93
CA PHE A 217 -20.28 -2.48 -1.68
C PHE A 217 -19.08 -2.63 -0.75
N LEU A 218 -18.02 -3.27 -1.22
CA LEU A 218 -16.76 -3.36 -0.52
C LEU A 218 -15.70 -2.54 -1.25
N LEU A 219 -15.09 -1.64 -0.52
CA LEU A 219 -13.93 -0.88 -0.95
C LEU A 219 -12.69 -1.45 -0.25
N SER A 220 -11.82 -2.08 -1.02
CA SER A 220 -10.57 -2.66 -0.50
C SER A 220 -9.40 -1.74 -0.79
N PHE A 221 -8.68 -1.38 0.27
CA PHE A 221 -7.37 -0.73 0.20
C PHE A 221 -6.23 -1.75 0.29
N ASN A 222 -6.58 -3.05 0.41
CA ASN A 222 -5.63 -4.16 0.34
C ASN A 222 -5.43 -4.58 -1.11
N TYR A 223 -4.27 -5.12 -1.40
CA TYR A 223 -3.96 -5.72 -2.70
C TYR A 223 -4.47 -7.15 -2.82
N THR A 224 -4.62 -7.84 -1.67
CA THR A 224 -4.93 -9.27 -1.56
C THR A 224 -6.37 -9.60 -1.85
N THR A 225 -6.63 -10.84 -2.25
CA THR A 225 -7.96 -11.38 -2.57
C THR A 225 -8.66 -12.04 -1.36
N THR A 226 -8.17 -11.81 -0.15
CA THR A 226 -8.67 -12.40 1.10
C THR A 226 -10.19 -12.35 1.24
N THR A 227 -10.81 -11.22 0.89
CA THR A 227 -12.27 -11.05 0.96
C THR A 227 -13.03 -11.89 -0.05
N GLU A 228 -12.50 -12.04 -1.27
CA GLU A 228 -13.11 -12.88 -2.30
C GLU A 228 -13.01 -14.36 -1.93
N GLU A 229 -11.84 -14.78 -1.49
CA GLU A 229 -11.55 -16.17 -1.19
C GLU A 229 -12.25 -16.66 0.06
N ARG A 230 -12.22 -15.84 1.13
CA ARG A 230 -12.76 -16.23 2.43
C ARG A 230 -14.26 -15.98 2.56
N TYR A 231 -14.75 -14.83 2.08
CA TYR A 231 -16.12 -14.37 2.31
C TYR A 231 -17.00 -14.43 1.06
N LYS A 232 -16.43 -14.75 -0.10
CA LYS A 232 -17.15 -14.88 -1.39
C LYS A 232 -17.97 -13.63 -1.74
N ILE A 233 -17.39 -12.45 -1.47
CA ILE A 233 -18.03 -11.17 -1.78
C ILE A 233 -17.78 -10.85 -3.26
N ALA A 234 -18.84 -10.49 -3.98
CA ALA A 234 -18.78 -10.26 -5.43
C ALA A 234 -18.61 -8.79 -5.82
N ASN A 235 -19.08 -7.84 -4.99
CA ASN A 235 -19.06 -6.41 -5.31
C ASN A 235 -17.89 -5.73 -4.60
N ILE A 236 -16.69 -5.91 -5.13
CA ILE A 236 -15.46 -5.37 -4.56
C ILE A 236 -14.80 -4.43 -5.56
N GLN A 237 -14.31 -3.30 -5.06
CA GLN A 237 -13.38 -2.44 -5.78
C GLN A 237 -12.06 -2.38 -5.01
N TYR A 238 -10.97 -2.66 -5.70
CA TYR A 238 -9.60 -2.54 -5.20
C TYR A 238 -9.04 -1.18 -5.59
N ILE A 239 -8.83 -0.30 -4.61
CA ILE A 239 -8.40 1.10 -4.84
C ILE A 239 -6.92 1.16 -5.23
N HIS A 240 -6.12 0.28 -4.66
CA HIS A 240 -4.67 0.22 -4.91
C HIS A 240 -4.28 -0.87 -5.93
N GLY A 241 -5.24 -1.33 -6.73
CA GLY A 241 -5.04 -2.46 -7.63
C GLY A 241 -5.24 -3.80 -6.93
N LYS A 242 -5.42 -4.84 -7.73
CA LYS A 242 -5.69 -6.21 -7.28
C LYS A 242 -4.51 -7.10 -7.63
N LEU A 243 -4.08 -7.89 -6.67
CA LEU A 243 -3.08 -8.94 -6.86
C LEU A 243 -3.50 -9.90 -7.99
N ARG A 244 -2.60 -10.14 -8.94
CA ARG A 244 -2.77 -11.18 -9.95
C ARG A 244 -2.71 -12.56 -9.30
N ASN A 245 -3.48 -13.50 -9.82
CA ASN A 245 -3.36 -14.87 -9.37
C ASN A 245 -2.02 -15.49 -9.84
N PRO A 246 -1.56 -16.59 -9.23
CA PRO A 246 -0.28 -17.21 -9.58
C PRO A 246 -0.14 -17.56 -11.06
N ASP A 247 -1.22 -18.07 -11.69
CA ASP A 247 -1.21 -18.45 -13.12
C ASP A 247 -1.05 -17.21 -14.03
N GLU A 248 -1.71 -16.12 -13.70
CA GLU A 248 -1.56 -14.81 -14.40
C GLU A 248 -0.16 -14.26 -14.25
N LEU A 249 0.45 -14.37 -13.06
CA LEU A 249 1.83 -13.94 -12.83
C LEU A 249 2.82 -14.79 -13.61
N GLU A 250 2.68 -16.11 -13.57
CA GLU A 250 3.53 -17.03 -14.31
C GLU A 250 3.43 -16.77 -15.83
N ALA A 251 2.21 -16.61 -16.35
CA ALA A 251 1.99 -16.29 -17.75
C ALA A 251 2.66 -14.96 -18.13
N HIS A 252 2.53 -13.93 -17.31
CA HIS A 252 3.16 -12.63 -17.54
C HIS A 252 4.70 -12.72 -17.53
N MET A 253 5.28 -13.50 -16.63
CA MET A 253 6.74 -13.70 -16.55
C MET A 253 7.30 -14.48 -17.76
N LEU A 254 6.46 -15.25 -18.45
CA LEU A 254 6.84 -16.02 -19.64
C LEU A 254 6.64 -15.24 -20.95
N GLU A 255 6.09 -14.03 -20.92
CA GLU A 255 5.94 -13.18 -22.11
C GLU A 255 7.29 -12.84 -22.74
N PRO A 256 7.43 -12.91 -24.10
CA PRO A 256 8.70 -12.60 -24.76
C PRO A 256 9.21 -11.17 -24.52
N ASP A 257 8.27 -10.23 -24.32
CA ASP A 257 8.54 -8.81 -24.03
C ASP A 257 8.27 -8.49 -22.57
N PHE A 258 8.53 -9.44 -21.66
CA PHE A 258 8.29 -9.28 -20.23
C PHE A 258 8.82 -7.95 -19.70
N GLN A 259 7.90 -7.17 -19.15
CA GLN A 259 8.23 -5.94 -18.45
C GLN A 259 7.86 -6.14 -16.97
N LEU A 260 8.71 -5.62 -16.08
CA LEU A 260 8.46 -5.59 -14.65
C LEU A 260 7.31 -4.61 -14.35
N SER A 261 6.10 -4.97 -14.78
CA SER A 261 4.88 -4.18 -14.58
C SER A 261 3.93 -4.88 -13.62
N THR A 262 3.24 -4.10 -12.82
CA THR A 262 2.29 -4.55 -11.82
C THR A 262 1.01 -3.73 -11.90
N PRO A 263 -0.18 -4.32 -11.65
CA PRO A 263 -1.42 -3.56 -11.50
C PRO A 263 -1.51 -2.86 -10.15
N LEU A 264 -0.57 -3.13 -9.22
CA LEU A 264 -0.58 -2.55 -7.89
C LEU A 264 -0.13 -1.09 -7.93
N ILE A 265 -0.73 -0.29 -7.06
CA ILE A 265 -0.50 1.15 -6.94
C ILE A 265 0.23 1.40 -5.62
N LEU A 266 1.42 1.95 -5.70
CA LEU A 266 2.22 2.40 -4.56
C LEU A 266 2.65 3.84 -4.78
N GLY A 267 2.20 4.72 -3.91
CA GLY A 267 2.44 6.16 -4.03
C GLY A 267 1.78 6.93 -2.90
N PHE A 268 1.65 8.23 -3.06
CA PHE A 268 1.05 9.10 -2.05
C PHE A 268 -0.09 9.95 -2.63
N HIS A 269 -0.80 10.64 -1.77
CA HIS A 269 -1.76 11.67 -2.15
C HIS A 269 -1.20 13.05 -1.77
N SER A 270 -1.29 14.00 -2.69
CA SER A 270 -0.90 15.39 -2.45
C SER A 270 -2.14 16.27 -2.41
N ASP A 271 -2.35 16.96 -1.29
CA ASP A 271 -3.38 18.02 -1.17
C ASP A 271 -2.86 19.39 -1.67
N ASN A 272 -1.73 19.42 -2.42
CA ASN A 272 -1.16 20.68 -2.87
C ASN A 272 -2.00 21.29 -4.00
N PRO A 273 -2.76 22.38 -3.77
CA PRO A 273 -3.60 23.00 -4.79
C PRO A 273 -2.80 23.59 -5.96
N ASN A 274 -1.50 23.77 -5.80
CA ASN A 274 -0.64 24.24 -6.88
C ASN A 274 -0.25 23.12 -7.86
N SER A 275 -0.39 21.85 -7.48
CA SER A 275 -0.14 20.73 -8.38
C SER A 275 -1.15 20.68 -9.53
N ASP A 276 -2.38 21.16 -9.31
CA ASP A 276 -3.44 21.18 -10.33
C ASP A 276 -3.16 22.18 -11.46
N THR A 277 -2.44 23.26 -11.17
CA THR A 277 -2.15 24.33 -12.14
C THR A 277 -0.77 24.21 -12.77
N ASN A 278 0.19 23.62 -12.07
CA ASN A 278 1.56 23.38 -12.55
C ASN A 278 1.99 21.97 -12.18
N PRO A 279 1.69 20.97 -13.04
CA PRO A 279 2.05 19.58 -12.75
C PRO A 279 3.57 19.45 -12.63
N THR A 280 4.00 18.87 -11.51
CA THR A 280 5.41 18.60 -11.26
C THR A 280 5.88 17.42 -12.12
N PRO A 281 7.19 17.30 -12.38
CA PRO A 281 7.72 16.10 -13.02
C PRO A 281 7.45 14.81 -12.24
N PHE A 282 7.12 14.92 -10.94
CA PHE A 282 6.93 13.79 -10.02
C PHE A 282 5.47 13.35 -9.83
N LEU A 283 4.56 13.82 -10.69
CA LEU A 283 3.15 13.45 -10.69
C LEU A 283 2.91 11.93 -10.77
N PHE A 284 3.84 11.18 -11.36
CA PHE A 284 3.78 9.71 -11.46
C PHE A 284 3.72 8.99 -10.11
N PHE A 285 4.18 9.63 -9.03
CA PHE A 285 4.17 9.07 -7.68
C PHE A 285 2.84 9.27 -6.96
N GLU A 286 1.92 10.05 -7.54
CA GLU A 286 0.61 10.26 -6.94
C GLU A 286 -0.35 9.11 -7.28
N LYS A 287 -1.03 8.57 -6.25
CA LYS A 287 -1.95 7.44 -6.39
C LYS A 287 -3.05 7.70 -7.43
N PHE A 288 -3.60 8.93 -7.49
CA PHE A 288 -4.64 9.25 -8.46
C PHE A 288 -4.13 9.11 -9.91
N PHE A 289 -2.89 9.54 -10.17
CA PHE A 289 -2.29 9.41 -11.49
C PHE A 289 -2.07 7.95 -11.86
N GLN A 290 -1.55 7.16 -10.94
CA GLN A 290 -1.35 5.72 -11.14
C GLN A 290 -2.68 5.00 -11.40
N ARG A 291 -3.77 5.36 -10.68
CA ARG A 291 -5.11 4.82 -10.93
C ARG A 291 -5.59 5.08 -12.36
N ILE A 292 -5.38 6.29 -12.87
CA ILE A 292 -5.72 6.63 -14.25
C ILE A 292 -4.87 5.82 -15.25
N LEU A 293 -3.57 5.75 -14.99
CA LEU A 293 -2.62 5.03 -15.84
C LEU A 293 -2.93 3.52 -15.94
N HIS A 294 -3.36 2.92 -14.82
CA HIS A 294 -3.76 1.50 -14.75
C HIS A 294 -5.23 1.27 -15.12
N GLU A 295 -5.92 2.29 -15.64
CA GLU A 295 -7.34 2.21 -16.01
C GLU A 295 -8.24 1.64 -14.89
N THR A 296 -7.88 1.90 -13.63
CA THR A 296 -8.65 1.47 -12.47
C THR A 296 -10.03 2.13 -12.52
N LYS A 297 -11.06 1.35 -12.83
CA LYS A 297 -12.42 1.86 -12.95
C LYS A 297 -12.99 2.17 -11.58
N ASP A 298 -13.36 3.43 -11.36
CA ASP A 298 -13.95 3.89 -10.11
C ASP A 298 -15.46 3.61 -10.05
N TYR A 299 -15.82 2.35 -9.82
CA TYR A 299 -17.22 1.93 -9.65
C TYR A 299 -17.89 2.57 -8.43
N ILE A 300 -17.11 2.99 -7.43
CA ILE A 300 -17.62 3.62 -6.21
C ILE A 300 -18.43 4.88 -6.53
N TYR A 301 -17.97 5.72 -7.46
CA TYR A 301 -18.70 6.92 -7.84
C TYR A 301 -20.09 6.60 -8.44
N SER A 302 -20.16 5.60 -9.31
CA SER A 302 -21.43 5.16 -9.87
C SER A 302 -22.33 4.54 -8.79
N TRP A 303 -21.76 3.77 -7.87
CA TRP A 303 -22.51 3.18 -6.76
C TRP A 303 -23.04 4.23 -5.79
N ILE A 304 -22.26 5.27 -5.47
CA ILE A 304 -22.71 6.40 -4.64
C ILE A 304 -23.82 7.18 -5.37
N ASN A 305 -23.62 7.51 -6.64
CA ASN A 305 -24.53 8.38 -7.40
C ASN A 305 -25.82 7.67 -7.84
N ASN A 306 -25.83 6.35 -7.98
CA ASN A 306 -27.03 5.56 -8.27
C ASN A 306 -28.01 5.50 -7.07
N SER A 307 -27.66 6.14 -5.96
CA SER A 307 -28.59 6.36 -4.88
C SER A 307 -29.60 7.43 -5.29
N THR A 308 -30.90 7.08 -5.37
CA THR A 308 -32.00 8.05 -5.43
C THR A 308 -31.83 9.06 -4.28
N GLN A 309 -32.21 10.30 -4.48
CA GLN A 309 -31.96 11.48 -3.62
C GLN A 309 -32.14 11.31 -2.09
N ASN A 310 -32.70 10.17 -1.62
CA ASN A 310 -32.96 9.87 -0.21
C ASN A 310 -32.27 8.61 0.31
N CYS A 311 -31.39 7.95 -0.45
CA CYS A 311 -30.73 6.72 0.00
C CYS A 311 -29.34 7.01 0.51
N GLN A 312 -29.26 7.37 1.79
CA GLN A 312 -27.98 7.46 2.50
C GLN A 312 -27.45 6.04 2.75
N PHE A 313 -26.15 5.87 2.70
CA PHE A 313 -25.51 4.62 3.08
C PHE A 313 -24.75 4.80 4.40
N ARG A 314 -24.61 3.72 5.14
CA ARG A 314 -23.68 3.66 6.28
C ARG A 314 -22.34 3.13 5.83
N THR A 315 -21.26 3.59 6.45
CA THR A 315 -19.91 3.08 6.23
C THR A 315 -19.41 2.34 7.45
N VAL A 316 -18.80 1.19 7.21
CA VAL A 316 -18.17 0.34 8.23
C VAL A 316 -16.72 0.11 7.81
N ILE A 317 -15.80 0.49 8.67
CA ILE A 317 -14.36 0.49 8.40
C ILE A 317 -13.66 -0.50 9.32
N TYR A 318 -12.81 -1.36 8.75
CA TYR A 318 -12.00 -2.31 9.50
C TYR A 318 -10.56 -2.37 8.99
N GLY A 319 -9.60 -2.28 9.92
CA GLY A 319 -8.18 -2.47 9.61
C GLY A 319 -7.55 -1.42 8.71
N HIS A 320 -8.20 -0.28 8.51
CA HIS A 320 -7.68 0.84 7.71
C HIS A 320 -7.12 1.93 8.63
N SER A 321 -5.94 2.43 8.30
CA SER A 321 -5.24 3.46 9.08
C SER A 321 -5.91 4.84 9.04
N LEU A 322 -6.79 5.09 8.06
CA LEU A 322 -7.37 6.40 7.74
C LEU A 322 -6.28 7.46 7.44
N ASP A 323 -5.20 7.02 6.82
CA ASP A 323 -4.09 7.91 6.49
C ASP A 323 -4.44 8.91 5.39
N SER A 324 -3.76 10.04 5.41
CA SER A 324 -3.94 11.11 4.42
C SER A 324 -3.56 10.70 3.01
N SER A 325 -2.74 9.65 2.84
CA SER A 325 -2.41 9.08 1.53
C SER A 325 -3.63 8.55 0.75
N ASP A 326 -4.75 8.29 1.44
CA ASP A 326 -6.04 7.89 0.87
C ASP A 326 -7.12 8.97 1.09
N GLY A 327 -6.70 10.19 1.35
CA GLY A 327 -7.55 11.30 1.76
C GLY A 327 -8.67 11.63 0.77
N ASP A 328 -8.47 11.46 -0.52
CA ASP A 328 -9.46 11.67 -1.58
C ASP A 328 -10.70 10.77 -1.39
N PHE A 329 -10.49 9.46 -1.20
CA PHE A 329 -11.59 8.52 -0.94
C PHE A 329 -12.19 8.69 0.45
N ILE A 330 -11.36 8.95 1.47
CA ILE A 330 -11.85 9.17 2.84
C ILE A 330 -12.76 10.39 2.87
N LYS A 331 -12.38 11.51 2.25
CA LYS A 331 -13.21 12.72 2.14
C LYS A 331 -14.55 12.41 1.47
N LEU A 332 -14.52 11.76 0.31
CA LEU A 332 -15.72 11.39 -0.44
C LEU A 332 -16.68 10.52 0.40
N ILE A 333 -16.15 9.47 1.03
CA ILE A 333 -16.93 8.51 1.81
C ILE A 333 -17.53 9.18 3.05
N PHE A 334 -16.72 9.96 3.79
CA PHE A 334 -17.18 10.63 5.00
C PHE A 334 -18.25 11.68 4.71
N GLU A 335 -18.14 12.39 3.60
CA GLU A 335 -19.15 13.36 3.17
C GLU A 335 -20.49 12.68 2.89
N LYS A 336 -20.50 11.60 2.12
CA LYS A 336 -21.70 10.94 1.59
C LYS A 336 -22.35 9.94 2.57
N SER A 337 -21.64 9.48 3.58
CA SER A 337 -22.17 8.54 4.59
C SER A 337 -23.10 9.22 5.57
N CYS A 338 -24.20 8.55 5.94
CA CYS A 338 -25.07 8.98 7.03
C CYS A 338 -24.51 8.59 8.43
N SER A 339 -23.79 7.49 8.50
CA SER A 339 -23.08 7.05 9.71
C SER A 339 -21.81 6.31 9.33
N ILE A 340 -20.80 6.41 10.19
CA ILE A 340 -19.49 5.82 10.01
C ILE A 340 -19.09 5.11 11.31
N THR A 341 -18.78 3.83 11.19
CA THR A 341 -18.28 3.02 12.30
C THR A 341 -16.88 2.54 11.97
N VAL A 342 -15.90 2.91 12.79
CA VAL A 342 -14.51 2.48 12.67
C VAL A 342 -14.22 1.43 13.73
N TYR A 343 -13.94 0.21 13.30
CA TYR A 343 -13.53 -0.86 14.20
C TYR A 343 -12.01 -0.84 14.39
N PHE A 344 -11.58 -0.95 15.64
CA PHE A 344 -10.16 -1.03 16.01
C PHE A 344 -9.91 -2.27 16.89
N HIS A 345 -8.79 -2.93 16.69
CA HIS A 345 -8.42 -4.16 17.40
C HIS A 345 -7.64 -3.87 18.70
N ASP A 346 -6.91 -2.76 18.74
CA ASP A 346 -6.11 -2.32 19.89
C ASP A 346 -6.44 -0.87 20.26
N PRO A 347 -6.77 -0.58 21.52
CA PRO A 347 -6.95 0.79 22.00
C PRO A 347 -5.76 1.71 21.72
N GLY A 348 -4.54 1.15 21.64
CA GLY A 348 -3.33 1.90 21.32
C GLY A 348 -3.31 2.53 19.92
N VAL A 349 -4.08 2.00 18.95
CA VAL A 349 -4.16 2.58 17.60
C VAL A 349 -5.16 3.73 17.48
N LEU A 350 -6.06 3.90 18.45
CA LEU A 350 -7.11 4.91 18.38
C LEU A 350 -6.58 6.35 18.30
N PRO A 351 -5.53 6.76 19.04
CA PRO A 351 -4.94 8.09 18.89
C PRO A 351 -4.45 8.36 17.46
N SER A 352 -3.83 7.38 16.81
CA SER A 352 -3.34 7.51 15.42
C SER A 352 -4.49 7.68 14.44
N LEU A 353 -5.57 6.88 14.57
CA LEU A 353 -6.77 7.00 13.75
C LEU A 353 -7.40 8.40 13.84
N ILE A 354 -7.50 8.93 15.07
CA ILE A 354 -8.05 10.29 15.29
C ILE A 354 -7.11 11.33 14.70
N THR A 355 -5.79 11.20 14.89
CA THR A 355 -4.80 12.13 14.35
C THR A 355 -4.85 12.17 12.81
N ASN A 356 -4.95 11.02 12.17
CA ASN A 356 -5.08 10.91 10.72
C ASN A 356 -6.36 11.60 10.20
N LEU A 357 -7.50 11.38 10.86
CA LEU A 357 -8.74 12.09 10.51
C LEU A 357 -8.62 13.61 10.72
N VAL A 358 -7.94 14.04 11.78
CA VAL A 358 -7.70 15.48 12.03
C VAL A 358 -6.80 16.07 10.93
N SER A 359 -5.83 15.33 10.41
CA SER A 359 -5.00 15.80 9.29
C SER A 359 -5.80 15.99 7.99
N ILE A 360 -6.82 15.14 7.77
CA ILE A 360 -7.66 15.18 6.56
C ILE A 360 -8.76 16.25 6.65
N PHE A 361 -9.44 16.36 7.79
CA PHE A 361 -10.66 17.16 7.94
C PHE A 361 -10.50 18.40 8.83
N GLY A 362 -9.42 18.49 9.59
CA GLY A 362 -9.27 19.47 10.66
C GLY A 362 -10.04 19.12 11.94
N ARG A 363 -9.61 19.70 13.05
CA ARG A 363 -10.15 19.41 14.40
C ARG A 363 -11.64 19.70 14.54
N GLU A 364 -12.09 20.81 14.00
CA GLU A 364 -13.48 21.28 14.12
C GLU A 364 -14.44 20.28 13.45
N GLU A 365 -14.12 19.85 12.25
CA GLU A 365 -14.97 18.92 11.50
C GLU A 365 -15.01 17.54 12.15
N VAL A 366 -13.86 16.97 12.57
CA VAL A 366 -13.83 15.69 13.28
C VAL A 366 -14.65 15.74 14.56
N ASN A 367 -14.52 16.81 15.35
CA ASN A 367 -15.32 17.01 16.55
C ASN A 367 -16.82 17.13 16.24
N ARG A 368 -17.19 17.83 15.18
CA ARG A 368 -18.58 18.02 14.75
C ARG A 368 -19.24 16.68 14.38
N ILE A 369 -18.60 15.88 13.51
CA ILE A 369 -19.18 14.59 13.05
C ILE A 369 -19.23 13.55 14.18
N HIS A 370 -18.27 13.57 15.11
CA HIS A 370 -18.29 12.71 16.30
C HIS A 370 -19.40 13.12 17.27
N SER A 371 -19.52 14.42 17.61
CA SER A 371 -20.54 14.94 18.54
C SER A 371 -21.96 14.73 18.01
N GLN A 372 -22.15 14.74 16.70
CA GLN A 372 -23.41 14.43 16.05
C GLN A 372 -23.73 12.93 16.00
N GLY A 373 -22.82 12.08 16.49
CA GLY A 373 -22.97 10.62 16.45
C GLY A 373 -22.84 10.01 15.05
N LYS A 374 -22.40 10.80 14.04
CA LYS A 374 -22.15 10.31 12.69
C LYS A 374 -20.90 9.41 12.67
N LEU A 375 -19.84 9.75 13.42
CA LEU A 375 -18.61 8.97 13.56
C LEU A 375 -18.56 8.27 14.90
N ARG A 376 -18.27 6.96 14.88
CA ARG A 376 -18.10 6.14 16.09
C ARG A 376 -16.87 5.24 15.96
N PHE A 377 -16.11 5.10 17.04
CA PHE A 377 -15.04 4.13 17.18
C PHE A 377 -15.51 2.99 18.05
N VAL A 378 -15.31 1.74 17.62
CA VAL A 378 -15.85 0.55 18.29
C VAL A 378 -14.75 -0.51 18.37
N PRO A 379 -14.50 -1.12 19.56
CA PRO A 379 -13.57 -2.23 19.66
C PRO A 379 -14.02 -3.41 18.80
N ALA A 380 -13.08 -4.02 18.05
CA ALA A 380 -13.38 -5.12 17.13
C ALA A 380 -13.81 -6.42 17.85
N ASP A 381 -13.48 -6.57 19.13
CA ASP A 381 -13.90 -7.73 19.92
C ASP A 381 -15.41 -7.97 19.96
N ILE A 382 -16.20 -6.92 19.71
CA ILE A 382 -17.66 -7.05 19.61
C ILE A 382 -18.09 -7.87 18.38
N LEU A 383 -17.24 -7.98 17.37
CA LEU A 383 -17.46 -8.77 16.16
C LEU A 383 -17.15 -10.27 16.39
N LYS A 384 -16.33 -10.58 17.39
CA LYS A 384 -16.01 -11.95 17.76
C LYS A 384 -17.26 -12.60 18.37
N VAL A 385 -17.69 -13.71 17.76
CA VAL A 385 -18.83 -14.46 18.28
C VAL A 385 -18.45 -15.03 19.63
N ARG A 386 -19.06 -14.56 20.71
CA ARG A 386 -19.17 -15.40 21.92
C ARG A 386 -19.99 -16.61 21.52
N GLU A 387 -19.41 -17.82 21.59
CA GLU A 387 -20.21 -19.05 21.53
C GLU A 387 -21.35 -18.88 22.54
N PRO A 388 -22.62 -19.19 22.17
CA PRO A 388 -23.64 -19.25 23.17
C PRO A 388 -23.16 -20.28 24.20
N GLU A 389 -23.02 -19.88 25.46
CA GLU A 389 -22.79 -20.81 26.56
C GLU A 389 -23.79 -21.94 26.37
N ALA A 390 -23.28 -23.16 26.11
CA ALA A 390 -24.13 -24.34 26.00
C ALA A 390 -24.87 -24.43 27.32
N ASN A 391 -26.17 -24.13 27.33
CA ASN A 391 -27.03 -24.38 28.46
C ASN A 391 -27.00 -25.88 28.74
N TYR A 392 -26.06 -26.30 29.56
CA TYR A 392 -26.14 -27.59 30.23
C TYR A 392 -27.35 -27.51 31.16
N ALA A 393 -28.50 -27.96 30.69
CA ALA A 393 -29.58 -28.30 31.56
C ALA A 393 -29.10 -29.47 32.41
N PRO A 394 -29.12 -29.36 33.74
CA PRO A 394 -28.82 -30.50 34.61
C PRO A 394 -29.91 -31.54 34.40
N ILE A 395 -29.49 -32.80 34.14
CA ILE A 395 -30.34 -33.98 34.20
C ILE A 395 -30.70 -34.29 35.65
#